data_e048259fd1cbf23dc4ff3d533930f161
#
_entry.id   e048259fd1cbf23dc4ff3d533930f161
#
_cell.length_a   1.000
_cell.length_b   1.000
_cell.length_c   1.000
_cell.angle_alpha   90.00
_cell.angle_beta   90.00
_cell.angle_gamma   90.00
#
_symmetry.space_group_name_H-M   'P 1'
#
loop_
_entity.id
_entity.type
_entity.pdbx_description
1 polymer ?
#
loop_
_entity_poly.entity_id
_entity_poly.type
_entity_poly.pdbx_seq_one_letter_code
_entity_poly.pdbx_strand_id
1 'polypeptide(L)'
;MSTLPDPEGRKLLRIEVRNSQTPIEKKPEWIRTTAKAGENYQDMRSLSHAKGLHTVCAEAGCPNIYECWQDREATFLLGGALCTRRCDFCDIATGRPTEYDKDEPRRIAESVRDLDLRYVTITGVTRDDLPDGAAWLYAETCRLIHELNPGTGVELLVDDFRGQADSIDMVVEAGPQVFAHNLETVP
;
A
#
# COMPACT_ATOMS: atom_id res chain seq x y z
N MET A 1 -14.48 -11.54 -16.65
CA MET A 1 -14.31 -10.26 -17.34
C MET A 1 -13.07 -10.35 -18.22
N SER A 2 -13.20 -10.13 -19.53
CA SER A 2 -12.08 -10.23 -20.47
C SER A 2 -11.12 -9.06 -20.26
N THR A 3 -9.94 -9.33 -19.73
CA THR A 3 -8.83 -8.39 -19.81
C THR A 3 -8.28 -8.48 -21.22
N LEU A 4 -8.52 -7.46 -22.03
CA LEU A 4 -7.87 -7.34 -23.34
C LEU A 4 -6.36 -7.16 -23.07
N PRO A 5 -5.50 -8.01 -23.64
CA PRO A 5 -4.06 -7.79 -23.51
C PRO A 5 -3.68 -6.52 -24.30
N ASP A 6 -2.80 -5.72 -23.70
CA ASP A 6 -2.05 -4.67 -24.41
C ASP A 6 -1.33 -5.30 -25.62
N PRO A 7 -1.19 -4.57 -26.73
CA PRO A 7 -0.36 -5.01 -27.86
C PRO A 7 1.07 -5.41 -27.48
N GLU A 8 1.58 -4.90 -26.37
CA GLU A 8 2.90 -5.24 -25.81
C GLU A 8 2.87 -6.34 -24.74
N GLY A 9 1.71 -6.93 -24.45
CA GLY A 9 1.56 -8.06 -23.52
C GLY A 9 1.48 -7.69 -22.03
N ARG A 10 1.47 -6.39 -21.65
CA ARG A 10 1.26 -6.00 -20.27
C ARG A 10 -0.23 -6.02 -19.88
N LYS A 11 -0.53 -6.21 -18.61
CA LYS A 11 -1.89 -6.11 -18.09
C LYS A 11 -2.33 -4.64 -18.05
N LEU A 12 -3.41 -4.32 -18.76
CA LEU A 12 -3.98 -2.96 -18.75
C LEU A 12 -4.75 -2.71 -17.46
N LEU A 13 -4.62 -1.51 -16.92
CA LEU A 13 -5.49 -1.03 -15.86
C LEU A 13 -6.93 -0.90 -16.35
N ARG A 14 -7.92 -0.98 -15.48
CA ARG A 14 -9.34 -0.89 -15.88
C ARG A 14 -9.68 0.39 -16.62
N ILE A 15 -9.07 1.51 -16.23
CA ILE A 15 -9.25 2.79 -16.90
C ILE A 15 -8.65 2.78 -18.33
N GLU A 16 -7.52 2.13 -18.52
CA GLU A 16 -6.90 1.98 -19.84
C GLU A 16 -7.76 1.11 -20.77
N VAL A 17 -8.37 0.05 -20.23
CA VAL A 17 -9.30 -0.79 -20.99
C VAL A 17 -10.54 0.01 -21.41
N ARG A 18 -11.09 0.85 -20.55
CA ARG A 18 -12.22 1.74 -20.88
C ARG A 18 -11.87 2.79 -21.91
N ASN A 19 -10.65 3.28 -21.88
CA ASN A 19 -10.14 4.34 -22.76
C ASN A 19 -9.25 3.80 -23.89
N SER A 20 -9.33 2.51 -24.20
CA SER A 20 -8.46 1.84 -25.20
C SER A 20 -8.53 2.44 -26.61
N GLN A 21 -9.57 3.24 -26.91
CA GLN A 21 -9.72 3.97 -28.17
C GLN A 21 -9.12 5.40 -28.12
N THR A 22 -8.71 5.87 -26.93
CA THR A 22 -8.07 7.18 -26.80
C THR A 22 -6.58 7.02 -27.03
N PRO A 23 -5.96 7.73 -28.00
CA PRO A 23 -4.52 7.67 -28.19
C PRO A 23 -3.80 8.05 -26.89
N ILE A 24 -2.94 7.17 -26.38
CA ILE A 24 -2.09 7.51 -25.24
C ILE A 24 -0.96 8.39 -25.78
N GLU A 25 -1.04 9.69 -25.48
CA GLU A 25 0.03 10.60 -25.81
C GLU A 25 1.32 10.24 -25.09
N LYS A 26 2.45 10.41 -25.77
CA LYS A 26 3.77 10.20 -25.16
C LYS A 26 3.91 11.08 -23.92
N LYS A 27 4.22 10.46 -22.77
CA LYS A 27 4.43 11.20 -21.52
C LYS A 27 5.50 12.27 -21.70
N PRO A 28 5.34 13.47 -21.10
CA PRO A 28 6.34 14.53 -21.11
C PRO A 28 7.70 14.04 -20.64
N GLU A 29 8.78 14.59 -21.18
CA GLU A 29 10.15 14.13 -20.86
C GLU A 29 10.54 14.29 -19.41
N TRP A 30 9.91 15.22 -18.68
CA TRP A 30 10.13 15.45 -17.26
C TRP A 30 9.49 14.35 -16.36
N ILE A 31 8.56 13.54 -16.88
CA ILE A 31 8.03 12.37 -16.20
C ILE A 31 8.96 11.17 -16.52
N ARG A 32 10.19 11.22 -16.06
CA ARG A 32 11.14 10.11 -16.18
C ARG A 32 11.72 9.81 -14.82
N THR A 33 11.62 8.57 -14.41
CA THR A 33 12.35 8.06 -13.25
C THR A 33 13.64 7.43 -13.73
N THR A 34 14.74 7.68 -13.00
CA THR A 34 16.01 7.00 -13.26
C THR A 34 16.10 5.79 -12.35
N ALA A 35 16.03 4.60 -12.94
CA ALA A 35 16.23 3.35 -12.19
C ALA A 35 17.71 3.24 -11.77
N LYS A 36 18.02 3.69 -10.54
CA LYS A 36 19.33 3.49 -9.91
C LYS A 36 19.17 2.48 -8.77
N ALA A 37 19.63 1.26 -9.02
CA ALA A 37 19.70 0.23 -7.99
C ALA A 37 20.95 0.44 -7.13
N GLY A 38 20.86 1.24 -6.08
CA GLY A 38 21.91 1.43 -5.08
C GLY A 38 22.03 0.23 -4.12
N GLU A 39 22.96 0.31 -3.16
CA GLU A 39 23.23 -0.76 -2.20
C GLU A 39 22.01 -1.08 -1.34
N ASN A 40 21.35 -0.07 -0.77
CA ASN A 40 20.16 -0.26 0.04
C ASN A 40 19.02 -0.90 -0.74
N TYR A 41 18.80 -0.50 -2.00
CA TYR A 41 17.79 -1.12 -2.86
C TYR A 41 18.07 -2.61 -3.06
N GLN A 42 19.32 -2.98 -3.34
CA GLN A 42 19.70 -4.39 -3.55
C GLN A 42 19.53 -5.21 -2.27
N ASP A 43 19.91 -4.64 -1.14
CA ASP A 43 19.76 -5.23 0.18
C ASP A 43 18.29 -5.48 0.52
N MET A 44 17.43 -4.45 0.43
CA MET A 44 15.98 -4.58 0.64
C MET A 44 15.34 -5.60 -0.29
N ARG A 45 15.74 -5.63 -1.57
CA ARG A 45 15.25 -6.62 -2.53
C ARG A 45 15.65 -8.04 -2.12
N SER A 46 16.89 -8.23 -1.71
CA SER A 46 17.39 -9.53 -1.28
C SER A 46 16.71 -10.03 -0.01
N LEU A 47 16.52 -9.14 0.98
CA LEU A 47 15.82 -9.43 2.23
C LEU A 47 14.34 -9.76 1.99
N SER A 48 13.65 -8.97 1.16
CA SER A 48 12.26 -9.23 0.80
C SER A 48 12.09 -10.61 0.18
N HIS A 49 12.96 -10.98 -0.78
CA HIS A 49 12.93 -12.30 -1.39
C HIS A 49 13.25 -13.43 -0.41
N ALA A 50 14.30 -13.26 0.40
CA ALA A 50 14.74 -14.31 1.34
C ALA A 50 13.71 -14.59 2.43
N LYS A 51 12.94 -13.59 2.82
CA LYS A 51 11.93 -13.68 3.89
C LYS A 51 10.49 -13.79 3.39
N GLY A 52 10.27 -13.77 2.09
CA GLY A 52 8.93 -13.81 1.49
C GLY A 52 8.06 -12.61 1.90
N LEU A 53 8.66 -11.42 2.03
CA LEU A 53 7.93 -10.22 2.43
C LEU A 53 7.21 -9.60 1.23
N HIS A 54 5.97 -9.19 1.46
CA HIS A 54 5.11 -8.59 0.46
C HIS A 54 4.98 -7.09 0.69
N THR A 55 5.42 -6.30 -0.29
CA THR A 55 5.27 -4.84 -0.27
C THR A 55 4.47 -4.38 -1.47
N VAL A 56 3.62 -3.38 -1.29
CA VAL A 56 2.88 -2.74 -2.40
C VAL A 56 3.85 -2.23 -3.46
N CYS A 57 5.03 -1.74 -3.05
CA CYS A 57 6.06 -1.23 -3.96
C CYS A 57 6.51 -2.27 -5.00
N ALA A 58 6.71 -3.52 -4.57
CA ALA A 58 7.14 -4.61 -5.45
C ALA A 58 5.97 -5.19 -6.26
N GLU A 59 4.81 -5.41 -5.62
CA GLU A 59 3.65 -6.06 -6.23
C GLU A 59 2.96 -5.18 -7.27
N ALA A 60 2.86 -3.87 -7.01
CA ALA A 60 2.29 -2.91 -7.94
C ALA A 60 3.27 -2.44 -9.03
N GLY A 61 4.52 -2.89 -9.01
CA GLY A 61 5.54 -2.44 -9.97
C GLY A 61 5.76 -0.92 -9.90
N CYS A 62 5.79 -0.36 -8.69
CA CYS A 62 5.88 1.07 -8.48
C CYS A 62 7.16 1.66 -9.10
N PRO A 63 7.07 2.69 -9.97
CA PRO A 63 8.25 3.28 -10.61
C PRO A 63 9.20 3.96 -9.63
N ASN A 64 8.71 4.35 -8.44
CA ASN A 64 9.50 5.03 -7.41
C ASN A 64 10.26 4.06 -6.49
N ILE A 65 10.08 2.75 -6.66
CA ILE A 65 10.69 1.72 -5.80
C ILE A 65 12.21 1.88 -5.66
N TYR A 66 12.89 2.33 -6.70
CA TYR A 66 14.35 2.51 -6.68
C TYR A 66 14.79 3.62 -5.73
N GLU A 67 14.03 4.70 -5.66
CA GLU A 67 14.29 5.83 -4.78
C GLU A 67 13.86 5.50 -3.35
N CYS A 68 12.61 5.08 -3.15
CA CYS A 68 12.08 4.74 -1.83
C CYS A 68 12.91 3.66 -1.13
N TRP A 69 13.24 2.57 -1.82
CA TRP A 69 14.04 1.51 -1.21
C TRP A 69 15.49 1.91 -0.98
N GLN A 70 16.04 2.82 -1.79
CA GLN A 70 17.36 3.38 -1.53
C GLN A 70 17.36 4.21 -0.24
N ASP A 71 16.25 4.86 0.07
CA ASP A 71 16.05 5.65 1.29
C ASP A 71 15.49 4.84 2.47
N ARG A 72 15.42 3.51 2.36
CA ARG A 72 14.85 2.62 3.38
C ARG A 72 13.38 2.96 3.69
N GLU A 73 12.59 3.18 2.66
CA GLU A 73 11.15 3.46 2.73
C GLU A 73 10.36 2.41 1.96
N ALA A 74 9.27 1.93 2.55
CA ALA A 74 8.39 0.96 1.90
C ALA A 74 6.92 1.16 2.28
N THR A 75 6.02 0.58 1.47
CA THR A 75 4.58 0.60 1.71
C THR A 75 4.07 -0.83 1.86
N PHE A 76 3.32 -1.08 2.94
CA PHE A 76 2.63 -2.35 3.17
C PHE A 76 1.12 -2.20 3.03
N LEU A 77 0.47 -3.28 2.62
CA LEU A 77 -0.98 -3.37 2.49
C LEU A 77 -1.54 -4.18 3.66
N LEU A 78 -2.56 -3.62 4.35
CA LEU A 78 -3.31 -4.25 5.43
C LEU A 78 -4.67 -4.79 4.96
N GLY A 79 -5.18 -5.74 5.72
CA GLY A 79 -6.56 -6.23 5.58
C GLY A 79 -6.74 -7.32 4.55
N GLY A 80 -5.62 -7.88 4.03
CA GLY A 80 -5.62 -8.99 3.08
C GLY A 80 -5.68 -8.56 1.62
N ALA A 81 -6.05 -9.49 0.73
CA ALA A 81 -5.95 -9.33 -0.73
C ALA A 81 -7.24 -8.85 -1.42
N LEU A 82 -8.36 -8.74 -0.68
CA LEU A 82 -9.67 -8.40 -1.24
C LEU A 82 -10.21 -7.14 -0.60
N CYS A 83 -10.60 -6.16 -1.44
CA CYS A 83 -11.25 -4.94 -1.01
C CYS A 83 -12.77 -5.07 -1.15
N THR A 84 -13.54 -4.57 -0.17
CA THR A 84 -15.01 -4.54 -0.25
C THR A 84 -15.52 -3.48 -1.22
N ARG A 85 -14.70 -2.48 -1.53
CA ARG A 85 -15.03 -1.39 -2.47
C ARG A 85 -14.30 -1.53 -3.79
N ARG A 86 -14.82 -0.84 -4.81
CA ARG A 86 -14.30 -0.87 -6.16
C ARG A 86 -14.03 0.55 -6.65
N CYS A 87 -12.77 0.95 -6.62
CA CYS A 87 -12.30 2.18 -7.25
C CYS A 87 -11.84 1.88 -8.69
N ASP A 88 -12.25 2.71 -9.66
CA ASP A 88 -11.98 2.43 -11.07
C ASP A 88 -10.50 2.47 -11.46
N PHE A 89 -9.69 3.21 -10.70
CA PHE A 89 -8.24 3.34 -10.90
C PHE A 89 -7.42 2.29 -10.15
N CYS A 90 -8.03 1.55 -9.20
CA CYS A 90 -7.34 0.61 -8.32
C CYS A 90 -7.28 -0.79 -8.95
N ASP A 91 -6.10 -1.43 -8.88
CA ASP A 91 -5.89 -2.80 -9.41
C ASP A 91 -6.11 -3.89 -8.33
N ILE A 92 -6.44 -3.50 -7.10
CA ILE A 92 -6.76 -4.45 -6.02
C ILE A 92 -8.05 -5.22 -6.37
N ALA A 93 -8.02 -6.52 -6.12
CA ALA A 93 -9.18 -7.38 -6.36
C ALA A 93 -10.35 -7.01 -5.44
N THR A 94 -11.55 -6.88 -6.03
CA THR A 94 -12.78 -6.58 -5.28
C THR A 94 -13.50 -7.89 -4.95
N GLY A 95 -13.97 -8.02 -3.71
CA GLY A 95 -14.68 -9.21 -3.27
C GLY A 95 -15.24 -9.10 -1.87
N ARG A 96 -15.64 -10.23 -1.32
CA ARG A 96 -16.03 -10.36 0.08
C ARG A 96 -14.92 -11.12 0.81
N PRO A 97 -14.09 -10.44 1.61
CA PRO A 97 -13.08 -11.11 2.41
C PRO A 97 -13.74 -12.08 3.39
N THR A 98 -13.14 -13.25 3.54
CA THR A 98 -13.59 -14.27 4.52
C THR A 98 -12.61 -14.41 5.68
N GLU A 99 -11.44 -13.83 5.54
CA GLU A 99 -10.35 -13.91 6.50
C GLU A 99 -10.15 -12.57 7.21
N TYR A 100 -9.86 -12.65 8.50
CA TYR A 100 -9.47 -11.53 9.34
C TYR A 100 -8.25 -11.95 10.16
N ASP A 101 -7.09 -11.57 9.67
CA ASP A 101 -5.82 -11.98 10.26
C ASP A 101 -5.37 -10.96 11.32
N LYS A 102 -5.49 -11.33 12.58
CA LYS A 102 -5.07 -10.51 13.71
C LYS A 102 -3.56 -10.51 13.95
N ASP A 103 -2.82 -11.41 13.33
CA ASP A 103 -1.36 -11.47 13.44
C ASP A 103 -0.66 -10.64 12.34
N GLU A 104 -1.42 -10.12 11.35
CA GLU A 104 -0.89 -9.29 10.28
C GLU A 104 -0.13 -8.05 10.79
N PRO A 105 -0.63 -7.29 11.80
CA PRO A 105 0.09 -6.16 12.38
C PRO A 105 1.48 -6.51 12.89
N ARG A 106 1.62 -7.64 13.58
CA ARG A 106 2.90 -8.11 14.10
C ARG A 106 3.87 -8.46 13.00
N ARG A 107 3.41 -9.21 11.98
CA ARG A 107 4.26 -9.58 10.84
C ARG A 107 4.76 -8.36 10.08
N ILE A 108 3.94 -7.34 9.93
CA ILE A 108 4.35 -6.07 9.30
C ILE A 108 5.41 -5.38 10.15
N ALA A 109 5.19 -5.23 11.47
CA ALA A 109 6.15 -4.59 12.35
C ALA A 109 7.51 -5.32 12.40
N GLU A 110 7.49 -6.65 12.34
CA GLU A 110 8.70 -7.48 12.21
C GLU A 110 9.37 -7.29 10.84
N SER A 111 8.58 -7.16 9.77
CA SER A 111 9.11 -6.87 8.41
C SER A 111 9.78 -5.49 8.35
N VAL A 112 9.20 -4.49 8.99
CA VAL A 112 9.78 -3.14 9.12
C VAL A 112 11.15 -3.20 9.78
N ARG A 113 11.28 -3.98 10.88
CA ARG A 113 12.55 -4.20 11.57
C ARG A 113 13.55 -4.92 10.67
N ASP A 114 13.11 -5.99 10.04
CA ASP A 114 13.97 -6.88 9.24
C ASP A 114 14.51 -6.19 7.98
N LEU A 115 13.76 -5.23 7.45
CA LEU A 115 14.16 -4.39 6.33
C LEU A 115 14.92 -3.13 6.79
N ASP A 116 15.05 -2.90 8.10
CA ASP A 116 15.67 -1.71 8.68
C ASP A 116 15.12 -0.41 8.08
N LEU A 117 13.78 -0.29 8.08
CA LEU A 117 13.12 0.84 7.45
C LEU A 117 13.24 2.10 8.28
N ARG A 118 13.60 3.20 7.62
CA ARG A 118 13.59 4.56 8.18
C ARG A 118 12.17 5.14 8.24
N TYR A 119 11.36 4.80 7.23
CA TYR A 119 9.99 5.28 7.10
C TYR A 119 9.11 4.21 6.47
N VAL A 120 7.89 4.09 6.95
CA VAL A 120 6.93 3.13 6.43
C VAL A 120 5.56 3.77 6.24
N THR A 121 4.97 3.56 5.07
CA THR A 121 3.57 3.87 4.80
C THR A 121 2.76 2.59 4.94
N ILE A 122 1.74 2.62 5.77
CA ILE A 122 0.75 1.56 5.91
C ILE A 122 -0.53 2.00 5.23
N THR A 123 -0.92 1.28 4.21
CA THR A 123 -2.23 1.43 3.56
C THR A 123 -3.01 0.13 3.68
N GLY A 124 -4.25 0.09 3.23
CA GLY A 124 -5.05 -1.12 3.36
C GLY A 124 -6.17 -1.23 2.34
N VAL A 125 -6.73 -2.41 2.27
CA VAL A 125 -8.01 -2.62 1.58
C VAL A 125 -9.15 -2.17 2.48
N THR A 126 -10.21 -1.59 1.89
CA THR A 126 -11.41 -1.28 2.65
C THR A 126 -12.11 -2.55 3.11
N ARG A 127 -12.49 -2.58 4.37
CA ARG A 127 -13.13 -3.72 5.05
C ARG A 127 -14.48 -3.31 5.65
N ASP A 128 -15.42 -2.89 4.77
CA ASP A 128 -16.80 -2.56 5.20
C ASP A 128 -17.55 -3.74 5.82
N ASP A 129 -17.00 -4.94 5.70
CA ASP A 129 -17.48 -6.16 6.35
C ASP A 129 -17.13 -6.22 7.85
N LEU A 130 -16.16 -5.42 8.32
CA LEU A 130 -15.77 -5.34 9.72
C LEU A 130 -16.49 -4.18 10.42
N PRO A 131 -16.85 -4.32 11.70
CA PRO A 131 -17.55 -3.29 12.45
C PRO A 131 -16.81 -1.95 12.50
N ASP A 132 -15.48 -2.00 12.65
CA ASP A 132 -14.57 -0.85 12.77
C ASP A 132 -13.93 -0.44 11.43
N GLY A 133 -14.30 -1.08 10.30
CA GLY A 133 -13.67 -0.84 9.01
C GLY A 133 -12.19 -1.20 8.95
N ALA A 134 -11.71 -2.08 9.83
CA ALA A 134 -10.30 -2.46 10.04
C ALA A 134 -9.45 -1.40 10.76
N ALA A 135 -10.05 -0.41 11.44
CA ALA A 135 -9.31 0.60 12.19
C ALA A 135 -8.35 -0.01 13.22
N TRP A 136 -8.76 -1.10 13.87
CA TRP A 136 -7.89 -1.82 14.82
C TRP A 136 -6.60 -2.33 14.18
N LEU A 137 -6.66 -2.85 12.94
CA LEU A 137 -5.44 -3.32 12.23
C LEU A 137 -4.44 -2.17 12.05
N TYR A 138 -4.90 -1.00 11.61
CA TYR A 138 -4.05 0.18 11.46
C TYR A 138 -3.44 0.63 12.80
N ALA A 139 -4.29 0.77 13.82
CA ALA A 139 -3.86 1.21 15.13
C ALA A 139 -2.84 0.25 15.75
N GLU A 140 -3.11 -1.06 15.70
CA GLU A 140 -2.22 -2.08 16.25
C GLU A 140 -0.91 -2.16 15.47
N THR A 141 -0.95 -2.06 14.14
CA THR A 141 0.26 -2.02 13.30
C THR A 141 1.14 -0.84 13.70
N CYS A 142 0.57 0.35 13.85
CA CYS A 142 1.29 1.55 14.25
C CYS A 142 1.96 1.38 15.62
N ARG A 143 1.22 0.89 16.62
CA ARG A 143 1.74 0.65 17.98
C ARG A 143 2.89 -0.36 17.96
N LEU A 144 2.73 -1.47 17.28
CA LEU A 144 3.76 -2.51 17.18
C LEU A 144 5.00 -2.03 16.41
N ILE A 145 4.83 -1.20 15.38
CA ILE A 145 5.98 -0.59 14.70
C ILE A 145 6.73 0.31 15.67
N HIS A 146 6.07 1.19 16.41
CA HIS A 146 6.71 2.07 17.40
C HIS A 146 7.42 1.28 18.50
N GLU A 147 6.82 0.16 18.95
CA GLU A 147 7.41 -0.70 19.98
C GLU A 147 8.68 -1.40 19.47
N LEU A 148 8.62 -2.02 18.30
CA LEU A 148 9.71 -2.84 17.75
C LEU A 148 10.77 -2.02 16.99
N ASN A 149 10.40 -0.81 16.53
CA ASN A 149 11.20 0.05 15.64
C ASN A 149 11.12 1.52 16.08
N PRO A 150 11.63 1.90 17.24
CA PRO A 150 11.39 3.22 17.85
C PRO A 150 11.95 4.41 17.04
N GLY A 151 12.75 4.15 16.01
CA GLY A 151 13.31 5.18 15.11
C GLY A 151 12.58 5.32 13.77
N THR A 152 11.63 4.44 13.48
CA THR A 152 10.94 4.43 12.18
C THR A 152 9.75 5.39 12.17
N GLY A 153 9.69 6.28 11.17
CA GLY A 153 8.51 7.11 10.92
C GLY A 153 7.37 6.28 10.35
N VAL A 154 6.14 6.52 10.82
CA VAL A 154 4.94 5.79 10.39
C VAL A 154 3.92 6.73 9.79
N GLU A 155 3.54 6.45 8.56
CA GLU A 155 2.39 7.07 7.89
C GLU A 155 1.26 6.05 7.75
N LEU A 156 0.05 6.44 8.14
CA LEU A 156 -1.15 5.66 7.92
C LEU A 156 -1.99 6.33 6.82
N LEU A 157 -2.02 5.72 5.64
CA LEU A 157 -2.90 6.11 4.54
C LEU A 157 -4.17 5.26 4.61
N VAL A 158 -5.20 5.83 5.22
CA VAL A 158 -6.42 5.14 5.62
C VAL A 158 -7.59 5.39 4.67
N ASP A 159 -8.60 4.52 4.73
CA ASP A 159 -9.90 4.77 4.13
C ASP A 159 -10.77 5.70 5.02
N ASP A 160 -12.04 5.87 4.66
CA ASP A 160 -12.96 6.76 5.37
C ASP A 160 -13.58 6.15 6.64
N PHE A 161 -13.34 4.88 6.96
CA PHE A 161 -13.97 4.12 8.03
C PHE A 161 -15.49 4.35 8.12
N ARG A 162 -16.15 4.66 6.99
CA ARG A 162 -17.58 5.05 6.90
C ARG A 162 -17.92 6.27 7.77
N GLY A 163 -16.95 7.13 8.05
CA GLY A 163 -17.13 8.31 8.91
C GLY A 163 -17.34 7.99 10.38
N GLN A 164 -16.99 6.79 10.85
CA GLN A 164 -17.12 6.40 12.26
C GLN A 164 -16.05 7.08 13.10
N ALA A 165 -16.47 8.00 13.98
CA ALA A 165 -15.55 8.77 14.81
C ALA A 165 -14.66 7.89 15.69
N ASP A 166 -15.24 6.88 16.35
CA ASP A 166 -14.51 5.98 17.24
C ASP A 166 -13.38 5.22 16.50
N SER A 167 -13.60 4.86 15.22
CA SER A 167 -12.60 4.20 14.38
C SER A 167 -11.48 5.16 14.00
N ILE A 168 -11.83 6.40 13.65
CA ILE A 168 -10.85 7.44 13.31
C ILE A 168 -10.01 7.79 14.55
N ASP A 169 -10.66 8.01 15.69
CA ASP A 169 -10.00 8.33 16.96
C ASP A 169 -9.02 7.22 17.36
N MET A 170 -9.42 5.95 17.26
CA MET A 170 -8.56 4.79 17.54
C MET A 170 -7.25 4.83 16.74
N VAL A 171 -7.33 5.18 15.46
CA VAL A 171 -6.16 5.23 14.56
C VAL A 171 -5.28 6.46 14.87
N VAL A 172 -5.91 7.62 15.14
CA VAL A 172 -5.17 8.85 15.52
C VAL A 172 -4.47 8.68 16.86
N GLU A 173 -5.12 8.05 17.84
CA GLU A 173 -4.56 7.77 19.16
C GLU A 173 -3.36 6.79 19.13
N ALA A 174 -3.24 5.98 18.08
CA ALA A 174 -2.05 5.15 17.89
C ALA A 174 -0.78 5.97 17.62
N GLY A 175 -0.91 7.27 17.31
CA GLY A 175 0.17 8.24 17.22
C GLY A 175 1.03 8.13 15.96
N PRO A 176 0.48 7.93 14.75
CA PRO A 176 1.28 7.98 13.54
C PRO A 176 1.90 9.38 13.35
N GLN A 177 3.07 9.47 12.71
CA GLN A 177 3.67 10.74 12.33
C GLN A 177 2.86 11.46 11.24
N VAL A 178 2.23 10.67 10.36
CA VAL A 178 1.34 11.18 9.32
C VAL A 178 0.06 10.36 9.30
N PHE A 179 -1.07 11.05 9.39
CA PHE A 179 -2.40 10.50 9.12
C PHE A 179 -2.87 11.04 7.77
N ALA A 180 -2.96 10.18 6.77
CA ALA A 180 -3.27 10.55 5.39
C ALA A 180 -4.58 9.92 4.92
N HIS A 181 -5.30 10.65 4.09
CA HIS A 181 -6.53 10.18 3.46
C HIS A 181 -6.65 10.74 2.04
N ASN A 182 -7.04 9.91 1.08
CA ASN A 182 -7.24 10.32 -0.30
C ASN A 182 -8.66 10.84 -0.53
N LEU A 183 -8.77 11.95 -1.23
CA LEU A 183 -10.03 12.39 -1.84
C LEU A 183 -10.07 11.82 -3.26
N GLU A 184 -10.85 10.77 -3.45
CA GLU A 184 -10.82 9.96 -4.67
C GLU A 184 -11.63 10.55 -5.83
N THR A 185 -12.35 11.64 -5.59
CA THR A 185 -13.19 12.32 -6.59
C THR A 185 -13.30 13.81 -6.32
N VAL A 186 -13.86 14.51 -7.28
CA VAL A 186 -14.23 15.94 -7.18
C VAL A 186 -15.75 16.07 -7.17
N PRO A 187 -16.30 17.16 -6.60
CA PRO A 187 -17.74 17.43 -6.62
C PRO A 187 -18.32 17.46 -8.03
#